data_fbe1e3f92817149c1c48dc294768e327
#
_entry.id   fbe1e3f92817149c1c48dc294768e327
#
_cell.length_a   1.000
_cell.length_b   1.000
_cell.length_c   1.000
_cell.angle_alpha   90.00
_cell.angle_beta   90.00
_cell.angle_gamma   90.00
#
_symmetry.space_group_name_H-M   'P 1'
#
loop_
_entity.id
_entity.type
_entity.pdbx_description
1 polymer ?
#
loop_
_entity_poly.entity_id
_entity_poly.type
_entity_poly.pdbx_seq_one_letter_code
_entity_poly.pdbx_strand_id
1 'polypeptide(L)'
;MKMIEKLGLIALRRLDPERAHGVALKALPMGIAPVAARREVTSSRLQCHVAGLQLDNPLGLAAGFDKNAQAIAPLARAGFGFLEVGAATPKAQNGNSKPR
;
A
#
# COMPACT_ATOMS: atom_id res chain seq x y z
N MET A 1 -6.04 17.73 3.75
CA MET A 1 -6.45 16.68 2.79
C MET A 1 -7.07 17.34 1.58
N LYS A 2 -6.56 17.06 0.39
CA LYS A 2 -7.08 17.67 -0.85
C LYS A 2 -8.51 17.19 -1.12
N MET A 3 -9.33 18.01 -1.77
CA MET A 3 -10.74 17.70 -2.06
C MET A 3 -10.91 16.36 -2.79
N ILE A 4 -10.01 16.07 -3.73
CA ILE A 4 -9.99 14.81 -4.48
C ILE A 4 -9.81 13.59 -3.55
N GLU A 5 -8.97 13.70 -2.54
CA GLU A 5 -8.75 12.64 -1.54
C GLU A 5 -10.02 12.39 -0.72
N LYS A 6 -10.71 13.46 -0.30
CA LYS A 6 -11.99 13.34 0.40
C LYS A 6 -13.05 12.63 -0.43
N LEU A 7 -13.21 13.05 -1.69
CA LEU A 7 -14.17 12.45 -2.60
C LEU A 7 -13.84 10.98 -2.89
N GLY A 8 -12.57 10.66 -3.10
CA GLY A 8 -12.11 9.27 -3.28
C GLY A 8 -12.41 8.40 -2.07
N LEU A 9 -12.15 8.88 -0.86
CA LEU A 9 -12.45 8.16 0.37
C LEU A 9 -13.96 7.97 0.58
N ILE A 10 -14.78 8.98 0.28
CA ILE A 10 -16.23 8.85 0.36
C ILE A 10 -16.75 7.78 -0.62
N ALA A 11 -16.24 7.78 -1.85
CA ALA A 11 -16.61 6.79 -2.84
C ALA A 11 -16.19 5.36 -2.42
N LEU A 12 -14.96 5.19 -1.94
CA LEU A 12 -14.45 3.89 -1.48
C LEU A 12 -15.23 3.36 -0.27
N ARG A 13 -15.62 4.22 0.65
CA ARG A 13 -16.40 3.84 1.84
C ARG A 13 -17.81 3.36 1.55
N ARG A 14 -18.34 3.62 0.34
CA ARG A 14 -19.64 3.11 -0.11
C ARG A 14 -19.55 1.73 -0.75
N LEU A 15 -18.35 1.25 -1.01
CA LEU A 15 -18.10 -0.07 -1.56
C LEU A 15 -17.91 -1.08 -0.43
N ASP A 16 -18.17 -2.34 -0.77
CA ASP A 16 -17.72 -3.46 0.04
C ASP A 16 -16.18 -3.36 0.27
N PRO A 17 -15.67 -3.67 1.48
CA PRO A 17 -14.25 -3.49 1.80
C PRO A 17 -13.30 -4.21 0.84
N GLU A 18 -13.64 -5.42 0.42
CA GLU A 18 -12.81 -6.20 -0.52
C GLU A 18 -12.77 -5.53 -1.91
N ARG A 19 -13.92 -5.02 -2.37
CA ARG A 19 -13.99 -4.26 -3.63
C ARG A 19 -13.25 -2.94 -3.55
N ALA A 20 -13.40 -2.20 -2.46
CA ALA A 20 -12.69 -0.95 -2.23
C ALA A 20 -11.18 -1.16 -2.25
N HIS A 21 -10.70 -2.22 -1.61
CA HIS A 21 -9.28 -2.61 -1.62
C HIS A 21 -8.79 -2.94 -3.03
N GLY A 22 -9.53 -3.75 -3.78
CA GLY A 22 -9.20 -4.11 -5.16
C GLY A 22 -9.17 -2.90 -6.10
N VAL A 23 -10.10 -1.95 -5.93
CA VAL A 23 -10.11 -0.68 -6.69
C VAL A 23 -8.88 0.16 -6.34
N ALA A 24 -8.55 0.28 -5.05
CA ALA A 24 -7.37 1.03 -4.61
C ALA A 24 -6.07 0.46 -5.21
N LEU A 25 -5.88 -0.87 -5.16
CA LEU A 25 -4.70 -1.52 -5.73
C LEU A 25 -4.57 -1.30 -7.24
N LYS A 26 -5.68 -1.30 -7.99
CA LYS A 26 -5.68 -1.02 -9.43
C LYS A 26 -5.45 0.46 -9.75
N ALA A 27 -5.94 1.36 -8.92
CA ALA A 27 -5.77 2.80 -9.11
C ALA A 27 -4.33 3.27 -8.87
N LEU A 28 -3.61 2.61 -7.97
CA LEU A 28 -2.22 2.97 -7.63
C LEU A 28 -1.27 2.96 -8.84
N PRO A 29 -1.16 1.88 -9.64
CA PRO A 29 -0.30 1.85 -10.82
C PRO A 29 -0.74 2.83 -11.92
N MET A 30 -2.03 3.17 -11.97
CA MET A 30 -2.57 4.13 -12.94
C MET A 30 -2.22 5.58 -12.61
N GLY A 31 -1.59 5.84 -11.46
CA GLY A 31 -1.25 7.20 -11.02
C GLY A 31 -2.45 8.05 -10.59
N ILE A 32 -3.62 7.45 -10.46
CA ILE A 32 -4.85 8.14 -10.06
C ILE A 32 -4.85 8.44 -8.56
N ALA A 33 -4.16 7.62 -7.79
CA ALA A 33 -4.05 7.82 -6.36
C ALA A 33 -3.03 8.93 -6.05
N PRO A 34 -3.31 9.84 -5.11
CA PRO A 34 -2.43 10.97 -4.75
C PRO A 34 -1.10 10.56 -4.12
N VAL A 35 -0.87 9.27 -3.95
CA VAL A 35 0.36 8.68 -3.42
C VAL A 35 1.60 8.99 -4.28
N ALA A 36 1.41 9.23 -5.58
CA ALA A 36 2.50 9.47 -6.52
C ALA A 36 3.18 10.83 -6.41
N ALA A 37 2.62 11.76 -5.66
CA ALA A 37 3.11 13.15 -5.55
C ALA A 37 3.86 13.43 -4.24
N ARG A 38 4.39 12.41 -3.60
CA ARG A 38 4.88 12.56 -2.26
C ARG A 38 6.33 12.98 -2.15
N ARG A 39 6.58 13.92 -1.23
CA ARG A 39 7.93 14.22 -0.71
C ARG A 39 8.45 13.01 0.06
N GLU A 40 9.66 12.58 -0.26
CA GLU A 40 10.41 11.71 0.62
C GLU A 40 10.47 12.33 2.02
N VAL A 41 9.99 11.58 2.99
CA VAL A 41 10.18 11.94 4.41
C VAL A 41 11.45 11.26 4.86
N THR A 42 12.56 11.89 4.57
CA THR A 42 13.87 11.43 5.01
C THR A 42 14.41 12.34 6.09
N SER A 43 14.99 11.75 7.10
CA SER A 43 15.75 12.43 8.14
C SER A 43 16.77 11.45 8.68
N SER A 44 18.00 11.94 8.94
CA SER A 44 19.04 11.13 9.58
C SER A 44 18.60 10.53 10.92
N ARG A 45 17.63 11.17 11.58
CA ARG A 45 17.05 10.67 12.84
C ARG A 45 16.07 9.49 12.66
N LEU A 46 15.57 9.28 11.44
CA LEU A 46 14.64 8.20 11.09
C LEU A 46 15.36 7.02 10.45
N GLN A 47 16.55 7.25 9.92
CA GLN A 47 17.33 6.18 9.30
C GLN A 47 17.68 5.10 10.32
N CYS A 48 17.52 3.86 9.92
CA CYS A 48 17.81 2.71 10.76
C CYS A 48 18.38 1.55 9.95
N HIS A 49 19.08 0.65 10.64
CA HIS A 49 19.59 -0.59 10.07
C HIS A 49 18.86 -1.77 10.71
N VAL A 50 18.29 -2.64 9.89
CA VAL A 50 17.58 -3.82 10.33
C VAL A 50 17.98 -5.00 9.47
N ALA A 51 18.47 -6.07 10.08
CA ALA A 51 18.86 -7.31 9.39
C ALA A 51 19.77 -7.08 8.16
N GLY A 52 20.72 -6.16 8.25
CA GLY A 52 21.64 -5.81 7.16
C GLY A 52 21.07 -4.86 6.11
N LEU A 53 19.82 -4.43 6.24
CA LEU A 53 19.18 -3.45 5.36
C LEU A 53 19.28 -2.05 5.98
N GLN A 54 19.66 -1.09 5.15
CA GLN A 54 19.57 0.32 5.51
C GLN A 54 18.23 0.87 5.05
N LEU A 55 17.47 1.42 5.98
CA LEU A 55 16.13 1.95 5.75
C LEU A 55 16.12 3.46 5.98
N ASP A 56 15.43 4.19 5.13
CA ASP A 56 15.29 5.64 5.24
C ASP A 56 14.39 6.04 6.42
N ASN A 57 13.48 5.15 6.81
CA ASN A 57 12.66 5.28 8.00
C ASN A 57 12.14 3.90 8.46
N PRO A 58 11.72 3.74 9.73
CA PRO A 58 11.30 2.47 10.28
C PRO A 58 9.85 2.08 9.96
N LEU A 59 9.11 2.92 9.21
CA LEU A 59 7.72 2.64 8.87
C LEU A 59 7.63 1.73 7.65
N GLY A 60 7.10 0.53 7.82
CA GLY A 60 6.85 -0.42 6.75
C GLY A 60 5.38 -0.59 6.42
N LEU A 61 5.07 -1.00 5.20
CA LEU A 61 3.76 -1.50 4.83
C LEU A 61 3.77 -3.02 5.00
N ALA A 62 2.89 -3.51 5.89
CA ALA A 62 2.80 -4.94 6.20
C ALA A 62 2.22 -5.75 5.04
N ALA A 63 2.56 -7.04 5.00
CA ALA A 63 1.96 -8.02 4.11
C ALA A 63 0.43 -8.04 4.24
N GLY A 64 -0.23 -8.43 3.15
CA GLY A 64 -1.69 -8.48 3.09
C GLY A 64 -2.33 -7.28 2.40
N PHE A 65 -1.68 -6.12 2.35
CA PHE A 65 -2.16 -5.00 1.55
C PHE A 65 -1.98 -5.29 0.05
N ASP A 66 -0.79 -5.63 -0.37
CA ASP A 66 -0.49 -6.04 -1.76
C ASP A 66 -0.02 -7.50 -1.80
N LYS A 67 -0.98 -8.43 -1.72
CA LYS A 67 -0.69 -9.86 -1.64
C LYS A 67 0.03 -10.41 -2.87
N ASN A 68 -0.22 -9.83 -4.04
CA ASN A 68 0.27 -10.33 -5.32
C ASN A 68 1.32 -9.42 -5.96
N ALA A 69 1.87 -8.46 -5.20
CA ALA A 69 2.90 -7.53 -5.68
C ALA A 69 2.50 -6.70 -6.92
N GLN A 70 1.23 -6.28 -6.97
CA GLN A 70 0.65 -5.57 -8.13
C GLN A 70 0.96 -4.07 -8.12
N ALA A 71 1.27 -3.51 -6.96
CA ALA A 71 1.43 -2.07 -6.75
C ALA A 71 2.75 -1.69 -6.07
N ILE A 72 3.81 -2.50 -6.21
CA ILE A 72 5.11 -2.26 -5.55
C ILE A 72 5.65 -0.87 -5.90
N ALA A 73 5.76 -0.53 -7.18
CA ALA A 73 6.36 0.72 -7.61
C ALA A 73 5.64 1.98 -7.09
N PRO A 74 4.31 2.10 -7.15
CA PRO A 74 3.63 3.23 -6.53
C PRO A 74 3.70 3.22 -5.00
N LEU A 75 3.66 2.06 -4.35
CA LEU A 75 3.77 1.95 -2.90
C LEU A 75 5.17 2.31 -2.40
N ALA A 76 6.23 1.97 -3.15
CA ALA A 76 7.59 2.38 -2.82
C ALA A 76 7.74 3.91 -2.80
N ARG A 77 6.97 4.63 -3.65
CA ARG A 77 6.92 6.10 -3.64
C ARG A 77 6.03 6.69 -2.55
N ALA A 78 5.31 5.87 -1.80
CA ALA A 78 4.41 6.33 -0.74
C ALA A 78 5.15 6.81 0.52
N GLY A 79 6.46 6.59 0.61
CA GLY A 79 7.32 7.02 1.71
C GLY A 79 7.46 6.00 2.83
N PHE A 80 7.14 4.75 2.56
CA PHE A 80 7.51 3.65 3.45
C PHE A 80 9.02 3.37 3.35
N GLY A 81 9.66 3.02 4.45
CA GLY A 81 11.04 2.57 4.48
C GLY A 81 11.22 1.17 3.91
N PHE A 82 10.18 0.34 3.98
CA PHE A 82 10.14 -0.98 3.36
C PHE A 82 8.70 -1.42 3.06
N LEU A 83 8.59 -2.40 2.20
CA LEU A 83 7.31 -3.03 1.83
C LEU A 83 7.42 -4.53 2.05
N GLU A 84 6.38 -5.11 2.61
CA GLU A 84 6.21 -6.55 2.69
C GLU A 84 5.02 -6.96 1.83
N VAL A 85 5.22 -7.88 0.91
CA VAL A 85 4.19 -8.38 0.01
C VAL A 85 3.92 -9.86 0.28
N GLY A 86 2.73 -10.31 0.00
CA GLY A 86 2.35 -11.71 0.22
C GLY A 86 1.22 -11.87 1.23
N ALA A 87 1.03 -13.09 1.76
CA ALA A 87 1.87 -14.26 1.57
C ALA A 87 1.65 -14.88 0.19
N ALA A 88 2.75 -15.32 -0.44
CA ALA A 88 2.70 -16.17 -1.61
C ALA A 88 2.47 -17.63 -1.17
N THR A 89 1.50 -18.29 -1.79
CA THR A 89 1.19 -19.70 -1.52
C THR A 89 1.40 -20.54 -2.79
N PRO A 90 1.86 -21.78 -2.68
CA PRO A 90 2.10 -22.64 -3.86
C PRO A 90 0.82 -23.01 -4.60
N LYS A 91 -0.32 -22.89 -3.96
CA LYS A 91 -1.65 -23.13 -4.55
C LYS A 91 -2.56 -21.96 -4.26
N ALA A 92 -3.46 -21.64 -5.19
CA ALA A 92 -4.50 -20.66 -4.97
C ALA A 92 -5.35 -21.04 -3.76
N GLN A 93 -5.63 -20.07 -2.90
CA GLN A 93 -6.48 -20.25 -1.73
C GLN A 93 -7.71 -19.36 -1.88
N ASN A 94 -8.88 -19.97 -1.75
CA ASN A 94 -10.12 -19.21 -1.63
C ASN A 94 -10.12 -18.53 -0.26
N GLY A 95 -10.48 -17.26 -0.24
CA GLY A 95 -10.65 -16.55 1.03
C GLY A 95 -11.81 -17.11 1.84
N ASN A 96 -11.99 -16.58 3.06
CA ASN A 96 -13.14 -16.91 3.90
C ASN A 96 -14.46 -16.60 3.19
N SER A 97 -15.57 -17.18 3.69
CA SER A 97 -16.91 -16.83 3.21
C SER A 97 -17.19 -15.33 3.41
N LYS A 98 -17.96 -14.75 2.49
CA LYS A 98 -18.37 -13.35 2.61
C LYS A 98 -19.44 -13.16 3.71
N PRO A 99 -19.48 -11.99 4.37
CA PRO A 99 -18.65 -10.78 4.15
C PRO A 99 -17.23 -10.92 4.73
N ARG A 100 -16.23 -10.37 4.01
CA ARG A 100 -14.81 -10.37 4.41
C ARG A 100 -14.11 -9.07 4.00
#